data_ad7ec5c5fe5f2b625535e5f04abcb19c
#
_entry.id   ad7ec5c5fe5f2b625535e5f04abcb19c
#
_cell.length_a   1.000
_cell.length_b   1.000
_cell.length_c   1.000
_cell.angle_alpha   90.00
_cell.angle_beta   90.00
_cell.angle_gamma   90.00
#
_symmetry.space_group_name_H-M   'P 1'
#
loop_
_entity.id
_entity.type
_entity.pdbx_description
1 polymer ?
#
loop_
_entity_poly.entity_id
_entity_poly.type
_entity_poly.pdbx_seq_one_letter_code
_entity_poly.pdbx_strand_id
1 'polypeptide(L)'
;MPITKTIQPKYPIRYKSFSGLIFVIIILLVSPLDACRLWATISLPGYTLFDSDNNLDSTIREELTEFQLQGGCRENSWPYNNHNGWAMVYYSDTAIYESNQLIRSPLPAETDSLSFYQFVSQMLSEDSQSTIGLGHVRKASSGATDIPNPHPFLMTFQGRTYSLAHNGNVDKTVLLNLITDDGSDYEWIDSHPPQTFGHGFWQDDEGWNYVVDSELIFLWIMKNIRDENDDIFRGLLAALSVLEKEHQYGKKNIIFSDGSDIYAYRSTLSTTIDLFYSDGSFVNPELNPPDYHYSVMSTPPQDGLAGQLNWYPIDHRMLAVLSKDGIQEYENFPDHVINSDDGDRKSVV
;
A
#
# COMPACT_ATOMS: atom_id res chain seq x y z
N MET A 1 -5.24 -55.87 -37.56
CA MET A 1 -6.31 -54.91 -37.24
C MET A 1 -6.82 -55.26 -35.85
N PRO A 2 -6.57 -54.51 -34.81
CA PRO A 2 -7.17 -54.73 -33.50
C PRO A 2 -8.44 -53.90 -33.36
N ILE A 3 -9.47 -54.55 -32.89
CA ILE A 3 -10.82 -54.04 -32.63
C ILE A 3 -10.82 -53.37 -31.27
N THR A 4 -10.99 -52.06 -31.21
CA THR A 4 -11.17 -51.26 -30.00
C THR A 4 -12.63 -51.36 -29.57
N LYS A 5 -12.89 -52.00 -28.41
CA LYS A 5 -14.20 -52.01 -27.75
C LYS A 5 -14.35 -50.73 -26.94
N THR A 6 -15.27 -49.89 -27.33
CA THR A 6 -15.71 -48.72 -26.58
C THR A 6 -16.68 -49.20 -25.47
N ILE A 7 -16.35 -49.04 -24.21
CA ILE A 7 -17.23 -49.31 -23.04
C ILE A 7 -18.01 -48.04 -22.77
N GLN A 8 -19.32 -48.08 -22.93
CA GLN A 8 -20.23 -47.02 -22.48
C GLN A 8 -20.60 -47.20 -21.00
N PRO A 9 -20.66 -46.14 -20.19
CA PRO A 9 -21.06 -46.23 -18.79
C PRO A 9 -22.57 -46.45 -18.65
N LYS A 10 -22.95 -47.37 -17.79
CA LYS A 10 -24.24 -48.03 -17.70
C LYS A 10 -25.23 -47.41 -16.72
N TYR A 11 -25.06 -46.19 -16.24
CA TYR A 11 -26.06 -45.51 -15.37
C TYR A 11 -26.18 -44.03 -15.67
N PRO A 12 -27.40 -43.49 -15.89
CA PRO A 12 -27.61 -42.06 -16.00
C PRO A 12 -27.60 -41.44 -14.57
N ILE A 13 -26.62 -40.60 -14.28
CA ILE A 13 -26.63 -39.78 -13.07
C ILE A 13 -27.72 -38.71 -13.23
N ARG A 14 -28.84 -38.87 -12.54
CA ARG A 14 -29.86 -37.84 -12.40
C ARG A 14 -29.34 -36.74 -11.46
N TYR A 15 -28.90 -35.64 -12.02
CA TYR A 15 -28.72 -34.42 -11.26
C TYR A 15 -30.10 -33.88 -10.83
N LYS A 16 -30.44 -34.03 -9.56
CA LYS A 16 -31.50 -33.21 -8.94
C LYS A 16 -30.96 -31.80 -8.81
N SER A 17 -31.67 -30.85 -9.43
CA SER A 17 -31.36 -29.43 -9.37
C SER A 17 -31.33 -28.92 -7.93
N PHE A 18 -30.15 -28.69 -7.40
CA PHE A 18 -29.88 -27.96 -6.15
C PHE A 18 -29.44 -26.51 -6.47
N SER A 19 -30.09 -25.91 -7.47
CA SER A 19 -29.66 -24.60 -8.00
C SER A 19 -30.14 -23.39 -7.19
N GLY A 20 -30.96 -23.58 -6.16
CA GLY A 20 -31.48 -22.44 -5.37
C GLY A 20 -30.67 -22.11 -4.10
N LEU A 21 -30.01 -23.10 -3.49
CA LEU A 21 -29.33 -22.90 -2.20
C LEU A 21 -27.85 -22.49 -2.33
N ILE A 22 -27.20 -22.91 -3.42
CA ILE A 22 -25.80 -22.57 -3.70
C ILE A 22 -25.66 -21.10 -4.09
N PHE A 23 -26.66 -20.52 -4.80
CA PHE A 23 -26.62 -19.10 -5.17
C PHE A 23 -26.79 -18.14 -3.98
N VAL A 24 -27.56 -18.54 -2.95
CA VAL A 24 -27.74 -17.73 -1.73
C VAL A 24 -26.50 -17.81 -0.82
N ILE A 25 -25.80 -18.96 -0.80
CA ILE A 25 -24.58 -19.11 0.01
C ILE A 25 -23.39 -18.38 -0.61
N ILE A 26 -23.28 -18.29 -1.94
CA ILE A 26 -22.22 -17.54 -2.61
C ILE A 26 -22.42 -16.02 -2.43
N ILE A 27 -23.67 -15.53 -2.41
CA ILE A 27 -23.97 -14.10 -2.17
C ILE A 27 -23.69 -13.72 -0.70
N LEU A 28 -23.78 -14.64 0.25
CA LEU A 28 -23.49 -14.39 1.67
C LEU A 28 -21.98 -14.45 2.03
N LEU A 29 -21.13 -14.91 1.11
CA LEU A 29 -19.67 -14.98 1.32
C LEU A 29 -18.88 -13.86 0.64
N VAL A 30 -19.53 -13.02 -0.15
CA VAL A 30 -18.90 -11.80 -0.66
C VAL A 30 -19.09 -10.71 0.40
N SER A 31 -18.26 -10.75 1.44
CA SER A 31 -18.09 -9.58 2.31
C SER A 31 -17.69 -8.39 1.44
N PRO A 32 -18.27 -7.20 1.65
CA PRO A 32 -17.80 -6.01 0.94
C PRO A 32 -16.29 -5.89 1.14
N LEU A 33 -15.58 -5.53 0.06
CA LEU A 33 -14.16 -5.20 0.10
C LEU A 33 -13.99 -3.87 0.87
N ASP A 34 -14.24 -3.92 2.19
CA ASP A 34 -14.11 -2.80 3.10
C ASP A 34 -12.64 -2.65 3.50
N ALA A 35 -11.86 -2.02 2.63
CA ALA A 35 -10.45 -1.78 2.89
C ALA A 35 -9.96 -0.54 2.14
N CYS A 36 -9.05 0.22 2.76
CA CYS A 36 -8.36 1.33 2.11
C CYS A 36 -7.70 0.89 0.79
N ARG A 37 -7.32 1.85 -0.05
CA ARG A 37 -6.53 1.60 -1.26
C ARG A 37 -5.22 2.33 -1.17
N LEU A 38 -4.19 1.67 -1.64
CA LEU A 38 -2.81 2.13 -1.66
C LEU A 38 -2.33 2.23 -3.10
N TRP A 39 -1.53 3.24 -3.36
CA TRP A 39 -0.79 3.43 -4.59
C TRP A 39 0.59 4.00 -4.28
N ALA A 40 1.61 3.57 -4.98
CA ALA A 40 2.92 4.20 -5.00
C ALA A 40 3.62 3.93 -6.32
N THR A 41 4.51 4.84 -6.72
CA THR A 41 5.34 4.68 -7.91
C THR A 41 6.72 5.30 -7.70
N ILE A 42 7.73 4.76 -8.37
CA ILE A 42 9.11 5.25 -8.40
C ILE A 42 9.61 5.25 -9.83
N SER A 43 10.19 6.38 -10.27
CA SER A 43 10.87 6.47 -11.57
C SER A 43 12.24 5.81 -11.52
N LEU A 44 12.67 5.26 -12.66
CA LEU A 44 14.02 4.69 -12.81
C LEU A 44 15.10 5.77 -13.01
N PRO A 45 16.38 5.41 -12.89
CA PRO A 45 17.50 6.37 -13.00
C PRO A 45 17.46 7.16 -14.31
N GLY A 46 17.55 8.48 -14.20
CA GLY A 46 17.52 9.37 -15.34
C GLY A 46 16.13 9.84 -15.77
N TYR A 47 15.07 9.35 -15.10
CA TYR A 47 13.69 9.75 -15.34
C TYR A 47 13.07 10.41 -14.13
N THR A 48 12.06 11.25 -14.38
CA THR A 48 11.11 11.75 -13.38
C THR A 48 9.76 11.08 -13.63
N LEU A 49 8.77 11.28 -12.77
CA LEU A 49 7.41 10.80 -13.01
C LEU A 49 6.71 11.51 -14.18
N PHE A 50 7.28 12.62 -14.66
CA PHE A 50 6.86 13.31 -15.86
C PHE A 50 7.82 12.99 -17.01
N ASP A 51 7.28 12.43 -18.08
CA ASP A 51 7.97 12.25 -19.36
C ASP A 51 6.97 12.19 -20.50
N SER A 52 6.82 13.32 -21.22
CA SER A 52 5.85 13.47 -22.30
C SER A 52 6.14 12.59 -23.53
N ASP A 53 7.39 12.19 -23.71
CA ASP A 53 7.83 11.53 -24.93
C ASP A 53 7.68 10.00 -24.89
N ASN A 54 7.53 9.41 -23.69
CA ASN A 54 7.64 7.97 -23.48
C ASN A 54 6.39 7.26 -22.95
N ASN A 55 5.23 7.90 -22.90
CA ASN A 55 3.99 7.37 -22.31
C ASN A 55 4.02 7.07 -20.79
N LEU A 56 5.10 7.37 -20.09
CA LEU A 56 5.20 7.20 -18.64
C LEU A 56 4.09 7.98 -17.92
N ASP A 57 3.99 9.27 -18.22
CA ASP A 57 2.94 10.14 -17.70
C ASP A 57 1.53 9.56 -17.94
N SER A 58 1.28 9.01 -19.15
CA SER A 58 0.01 8.38 -19.50
C SER A 58 -0.29 7.16 -18.63
N THR A 59 0.69 6.29 -18.40
CA THR A 59 0.53 5.07 -17.60
C THR A 59 0.25 5.42 -16.14
N ILE A 60 1.02 6.33 -15.56
CA ILE A 60 0.82 6.79 -14.17
C ILE A 60 -0.53 7.51 -14.03
N ARG A 61 -0.97 8.31 -15.01
CA ARG A 61 -2.30 8.94 -14.99
C ARG A 61 -3.43 7.93 -15.03
N GLU A 62 -3.28 6.84 -15.77
CA GLU A 62 -4.27 5.75 -15.77
C GLU A 62 -4.31 5.02 -14.43
N GLU A 63 -3.14 4.72 -13.83
CA GLU A 63 -3.06 4.19 -12.46
C GLU A 63 -3.78 5.09 -11.45
N LEU A 64 -3.51 6.41 -11.51
CA LEU A 64 -4.11 7.40 -10.62
C LEU A 64 -5.60 7.60 -10.89
N THR A 65 -6.06 7.43 -12.14
CA THR A 65 -7.48 7.46 -12.47
C THR A 65 -8.20 6.27 -11.86
N GLU A 66 -7.65 5.06 -11.97
CA GLU A 66 -8.21 3.88 -11.31
C GLU A 66 -8.18 4.04 -9.79
N PHE A 67 -7.08 4.53 -9.24
CA PHE A 67 -6.92 4.80 -7.80
C PHE A 67 -7.97 5.80 -7.28
N GLN A 68 -8.24 6.89 -8.01
CA GLN A 68 -9.27 7.87 -7.68
C GLN A 68 -10.67 7.24 -7.65
N LEU A 69 -10.99 6.43 -8.66
CA LEU A 69 -12.29 5.78 -8.79
C LEU A 69 -12.55 4.77 -7.67
N GLN A 70 -11.50 4.20 -7.09
CA GLN A 70 -11.60 3.35 -5.89
C GLN A 70 -11.98 4.14 -4.64
N GLY A 71 -11.87 5.48 -4.67
CA GLY A 71 -12.25 6.41 -3.62
C GLY A 71 -13.72 6.83 -3.64
N GLY A 72 -14.57 6.19 -4.41
CA GLY A 72 -15.99 6.52 -4.54
C GLY A 72 -16.92 5.32 -4.38
N CYS A 73 -18.22 5.62 -4.41
CA CYS A 73 -19.27 4.63 -4.57
C CYS A 73 -19.73 4.68 -6.03
N ARG A 74 -19.23 3.84 -6.88
CA ARG A 74 -19.87 3.62 -8.18
C ARG A 74 -21.20 2.92 -7.93
N GLU A 75 -22.33 3.55 -8.30
CA GLU A 75 -23.68 2.98 -8.13
C GLU A 75 -23.86 1.57 -8.73
N ASN A 76 -22.99 1.16 -9.66
CA ASN A 76 -23.05 -0.12 -10.35
C ASN A 76 -21.80 -1.02 -10.16
N SER A 77 -20.81 -0.61 -9.39
CA SER A 77 -19.61 -1.41 -9.10
C SER A 77 -19.39 -1.55 -7.60
N TRP A 78 -20.41 -2.11 -6.93
CA TRP A 78 -20.17 -2.65 -5.61
C TRP A 78 -18.92 -3.54 -5.69
N PRO A 79 -17.82 -3.25 -4.97
CA PRO A 79 -17.80 -2.96 -3.53
C PRO A 79 -16.91 -1.79 -3.10
N TYR A 80 -16.70 -0.77 -3.90
CA TYR A 80 -15.80 0.32 -3.53
C TYR A 80 -16.52 1.37 -2.69
N ASN A 81 -16.21 1.42 -1.39
CA ASN A 81 -16.83 2.34 -0.43
C ASN A 81 -15.75 3.08 0.38
N ASN A 82 -14.70 3.57 -0.30
CA ASN A 82 -13.57 4.25 0.35
C ASN A 82 -13.76 5.77 0.30
N HIS A 83 -14.84 6.26 0.92
CA HIS A 83 -15.27 7.66 0.82
C HIS A 83 -14.88 8.53 2.03
N ASN A 84 -13.94 8.07 2.86
CA ASN A 84 -13.54 8.81 4.07
C ASN A 84 -12.27 9.65 3.87
N GLY A 85 -12.05 10.11 2.65
CA GLY A 85 -10.95 10.98 2.29
C GLY A 85 -9.84 10.30 1.50
N TRP A 86 -8.92 11.11 1.05
CA TRP A 86 -7.74 10.70 0.29
C TRP A 86 -6.56 11.62 0.60
N ALA A 87 -5.37 11.10 0.34
CA ALA A 87 -4.17 11.92 0.37
C ALA A 87 -3.13 11.39 -0.60
N MET A 88 -2.25 12.27 -1.05
CA MET A 88 -1.07 11.94 -1.85
C MET A 88 0.12 12.79 -1.42
N VAL A 89 1.30 12.23 -1.63
CA VAL A 89 2.59 12.90 -1.47
C VAL A 89 3.51 12.52 -2.61
N TYR A 90 4.43 13.43 -2.98
CA TYR A 90 5.51 13.13 -3.91
C TYR A 90 6.84 13.67 -3.42
N TYR A 91 7.91 13.02 -3.87
CA TYR A 91 9.30 13.42 -3.60
C TYR A 91 9.93 13.90 -4.89
N SER A 92 10.65 15.00 -4.78
CA SER A 92 11.47 15.58 -5.87
C SER A 92 12.97 15.40 -5.61
N ASP A 93 13.34 14.52 -4.75
CA ASP A 93 14.64 14.07 -4.28
C ASP A 93 14.36 13.22 -3.02
N THR A 94 15.31 13.02 -2.14
CA THR A 94 15.16 12.25 -0.89
C THR A 94 14.34 12.97 0.19
N ALA A 95 13.82 14.17 -0.07
CA ALA A 95 13.08 14.97 0.90
C ALA A 95 11.82 15.62 0.32
N ILE A 96 10.95 16.03 1.22
CA ILE A 96 9.79 16.87 0.92
C ILE A 96 10.10 18.26 1.48
N TYR A 97 10.40 19.18 0.59
CA TYR A 97 10.84 20.53 0.97
C TYR A 97 9.70 21.52 1.06
N GLU A 98 8.60 21.27 0.37
CA GLU A 98 7.50 22.22 0.22
C GLU A 98 6.19 21.63 0.71
N SER A 99 5.37 22.46 1.33
CA SER A 99 4.06 22.06 1.84
C SER A 99 3.08 21.62 0.73
N ASN A 100 3.32 22.05 -0.51
CA ASN A 100 2.52 21.68 -1.67
C ASN A 100 2.83 20.28 -2.22
N GLN A 101 3.88 19.61 -1.72
CA GLN A 101 4.18 18.21 -2.08
C GLN A 101 3.32 17.19 -1.32
N LEU A 102 2.44 17.63 -0.44
CA LEU A 102 1.48 16.80 0.29
C LEU A 102 0.08 17.42 0.19
N ILE A 103 -0.91 16.59 -0.15
CA ILE A 103 -2.33 16.94 -0.04
C ILE A 103 -3.06 15.92 0.83
N ARG A 104 -4.01 16.40 1.63
CA ARG A 104 -4.98 15.56 2.37
C ARG A 104 -6.36 16.18 2.24
N SER A 105 -7.36 15.37 1.94
CA SER A 105 -8.75 15.78 1.84
C SER A 105 -9.66 14.82 2.61
N PRO A 106 -10.62 15.31 3.39
CA PRO A 106 -11.64 14.45 4.02
C PRO A 106 -12.74 14.02 3.04
N LEU A 107 -12.79 14.60 1.85
CA LEU A 107 -13.80 14.30 0.84
C LEU A 107 -13.44 13.02 0.08
N PRO A 108 -14.43 12.29 -0.45
CA PRO A 108 -14.18 11.17 -1.35
C PRO A 108 -13.36 11.61 -2.58
N ALA A 109 -12.34 10.85 -2.96
CA ALA A 109 -11.46 11.19 -4.09
C ALA A 109 -12.24 11.37 -5.42
N GLU A 110 -13.29 10.57 -5.63
CA GLU A 110 -14.13 10.66 -6.82
C GLU A 110 -14.90 12.01 -6.89
N THR A 111 -15.40 12.50 -5.75
CA THR A 111 -16.16 13.76 -5.70
C THR A 111 -15.24 14.99 -5.60
N ASP A 112 -14.06 14.85 -5.04
CA ASP A 112 -13.03 15.89 -4.95
C ASP A 112 -12.07 15.85 -6.15
N SER A 113 -12.60 15.52 -7.32
CA SER A 113 -11.82 15.27 -8.53
C SER A 113 -11.00 16.49 -8.98
N LEU A 114 -11.48 17.71 -8.72
CA LEU A 114 -10.74 18.91 -9.06
C LEU A 114 -9.43 19.01 -8.28
N SER A 115 -9.49 18.90 -6.95
CA SER A 115 -8.30 18.95 -6.10
C SER A 115 -7.36 17.78 -6.40
N PHE A 116 -7.94 16.58 -6.64
CA PHE A 116 -7.18 15.39 -6.98
C PHE A 116 -6.36 15.60 -8.26
N TYR A 117 -6.99 15.98 -9.37
CA TYR A 117 -6.29 16.16 -10.64
C TYR A 117 -5.41 17.39 -10.69
N GLN A 118 -5.68 18.43 -9.89
CA GLN A 118 -4.75 19.54 -9.71
C GLN A 118 -3.44 19.07 -9.08
N PHE A 119 -3.53 18.24 -8.02
CA PHE A 119 -2.34 17.69 -7.39
C PHE A 119 -1.60 16.71 -8.31
N VAL A 120 -2.31 15.83 -8.99
CA VAL A 120 -1.73 14.93 -10.01
C VAL A 120 -0.99 15.71 -11.08
N SER A 121 -1.60 16.78 -11.60
CA SER A 121 -0.97 17.62 -12.63
C SER A 121 0.26 18.34 -12.12
N GLN A 122 0.29 18.74 -10.85
CA GLN A 122 1.47 19.32 -10.21
C GLN A 122 2.58 18.27 -10.04
N MET A 123 2.24 17.09 -9.49
CA MET A 123 3.20 16.00 -9.32
C MET A 123 3.80 15.55 -10.66
N LEU A 124 2.97 15.42 -11.68
CA LEU A 124 3.36 15.02 -13.04
C LEU A 124 3.63 16.25 -13.92
N SER A 125 4.41 17.21 -13.43
CA SER A 125 4.87 18.37 -14.18
C SER A 125 6.39 18.38 -14.28
N GLU A 126 6.91 18.99 -15.34
CA GLU A 126 8.35 19.17 -15.53
C GLU A 126 8.97 19.94 -14.35
N ASP A 127 8.26 20.94 -13.82
CA ASP A 127 8.74 21.76 -12.70
C ASP A 127 8.85 20.99 -11.39
N SER A 128 8.06 19.93 -11.20
CA SER A 128 8.07 19.17 -9.95
C SER A 128 9.32 18.33 -9.77
N GLN A 129 9.93 17.87 -10.87
CA GLN A 129 11.05 16.91 -10.86
C GLN A 129 10.80 15.71 -9.95
N SER A 130 9.52 15.29 -9.84
CA SER A 130 9.10 14.23 -8.94
C SER A 130 9.66 12.87 -9.38
N THR A 131 10.12 12.07 -8.40
CA THR A 131 10.70 10.73 -8.64
C THR A 131 9.94 9.63 -7.93
N ILE A 132 9.23 9.94 -6.84
CA ILE A 132 8.39 9.00 -6.08
C ILE A 132 7.05 9.67 -5.79
N GLY A 133 5.97 8.90 -5.94
CA GLY A 133 4.63 9.26 -5.50
C GLY A 133 4.04 8.18 -4.59
N LEU A 134 3.30 8.59 -3.54
CA LEU A 134 2.48 7.71 -2.70
C LEU A 134 1.08 8.27 -2.54
N GLY A 135 0.09 7.39 -2.54
CA GLY A 135 -1.31 7.74 -2.36
C GLY A 135 -2.07 6.76 -1.47
N HIS A 136 -3.08 7.29 -0.79
CA HIS A 136 -4.01 6.53 0.04
C HIS A 136 -5.44 7.02 -0.15
N VAL A 137 -6.35 6.11 -0.41
CA VAL A 137 -7.80 6.35 -0.39
C VAL A 137 -8.39 5.62 0.80
N ARG A 138 -9.06 6.38 1.66
CA ARG A 138 -9.41 5.94 3.01
C ARG A 138 -10.78 5.28 3.08
N LYS A 139 -10.82 4.13 3.75
CA LYS A 139 -11.98 3.58 4.43
C LYS A 139 -11.70 3.61 5.93
N ALA A 140 -12.37 4.48 6.65
CA ALA A 140 -12.12 4.64 8.08
C ALA A 140 -12.60 3.42 8.86
N SER A 141 -11.72 2.86 9.67
CA SER A 141 -12.02 1.90 10.74
C SER A 141 -11.81 2.52 12.12
N SER A 142 -11.04 3.61 12.20
CA SER A 142 -10.74 4.38 13.41
C SER A 142 -10.43 5.83 13.06
N GLY A 143 -10.37 6.71 14.05
CA GLY A 143 -10.11 8.14 13.90
C GLY A 143 -11.29 8.92 13.30
N ALA A 144 -11.14 10.24 13.19
CA ALA A 144 -12.16 11.12 12.64
C ALA A 144 -12.32 10.95 11.12
N THR A 145 -13.52 11.23 10.61
CA THR A 145 -13.84 11.15 9.17
C THR A 145 -14.17 12.51 8.57
N ASP A 146 -14.27 13.53 9.40
CA ASP A 146 -14.64 14.91 9.04
C ASP A 146 -13.42 15.84 8.94
N ILE A 147 -12.23 15.33 9.16
CA ILE A 147 -10.96 16.05 9.07
C ILE A 147 -10.01 15.34 8.11
N PRO A 148 -9.01 16.05 7.54
CA PRO A 148 -8.05 15.44 6.61
C PRO A 148 -7.10 14.51 7.37
N ASN A 149 -7.52 13.27 7.59
CA ASN A 149 -6.79 12.22 8.32
C ASN A 149 -6.51 10.95 7.49
N PRO A 150 -6.37 11.00 6.18
CA PRO A 150 -5.84 9.87 5.42
C PRO A 150 -4.30 9.84 5.45
N HIS A 151 -3.73 8.62 5.27
CA HIS A 151 -2.31 8.45 5.02
C HIS A 151 -1.94 9.05 3.64
N PRO A 152 -0.63 9.33 3.32
CA PRO A 152 0.57 8.97 4.07
C PRO A 152 0.82 9.84 5.30
N PHE A 153 1.29 9.21 6.39
CA PHE A 153 1.94 9.91 7.49
C PHE A 153 3.37 10.25 7.11
N LEU A 154 3.86 11.38 7.58
CA LEU A 154 5.20 11.89 7.28
C LEU A 154 5.98 12.16 8.54
N MET A 155 7.29 11.87 8.49
CA MET A 155 8.25 12.25 9.52
C MET A 155 9.55 12.68 8.87
N THR A 156 10.06 13.86 9.22
CA THR A 156 11.42 14.26 8.88
C THR A 156 12.35 13.85 10.01
N PHE A 157 13.30 12.98 9.70
CA PHE A 157 14.28 12.49 10.66
C PHE A 157 15.65 12.45 9.98
N GLN A 158 16.68 13.00 10.65
CA GLN A 158 18.05 13.06 10.13
C GLN A 158 18.17 13.71 8.73
N GLY A 159 17.35 14.73 8.44
CA GLY A 159 17.38 15.45 7.16
C GLY A 159 16.70 14.71 5.99
N ARG A 160 16.08 13.56 6.23
CA ARG A 160 15.31 12.79 5.26
C ARG A 160 13.84 12.76 5.67
N THR A 161 12.94 12.81 4.71
CA THR A 161 11.51 12.66 4.96
C THR A 161 11.06 11.24 4.65
N TYR A 162 10.48 10.60 5.63
CA TYR A 162 9.89 9.27 5.53
C TYR A 162 8.39 9.38 5.39
N SER A 163 7.77 8.44 4.70
CA SER A 163 6.32 8.36 4.57
C SER A 163 5.81 6.93 4.73
N LEU A 164 4.59 6.80 5.26
CA LEU A 164 3.93 5.51 5.40
C LEU A 164 2.44 5.60 5.07
N ALA A 165 1.97 4.68 4.26
CA ALA A 165 0.56 4.37 4.07
C ALA A 165 0.28 2.92 4.48
N HIS A 166 -0.85 2.70 5.16
CA HIS A 166 -1.24 1.40 5.69
C HIS A 166 -2.70 1.08 5.35
N ASN A 167 -2.94 -0.15 4.95
CA ASN A 167 -4.27 -0.72 4.78
C ASN A 167 -4.39 -1.97 5.65
N GLY A 168 -5.02 -1.83 6.79
CA GLY A 168 -5.11 -2.91 7.75
C GLY A 168 -5.72 -2.50 9.08
N ASN A 169 -5.43 -3.30 10.10
CA ASN A 169 -5.83 -3.04 11.47
C ASN A 169 -4.86 -3.73 12.43
N VAL A 170 -4.29 -2.96 13.35
CA VAL A 170 -3.43 -3.42 14.44
C VAL A 170 -3.92 -2.79 15.76
N ASP A 171 -3.89 -3.55 16.84
CA ASP A 171 -4.29 -3.02 18.16
C ASP A 171 -3.38 -1.87 18.60
N LYS A 172 -3.98 -0.71 18.84
CA LYS A 172 -3.26 0.50 19.28
C LYS A 172 -2.53 0.31 20.61
N THR A 173 -3.09 -0.50 21.52
CA THR A 173 -2.49 -0.76 22.83
C THR A 173 -1.22 -1.59 22.68
N VAL A 174 -1.23 -2.60 21.78
CA VAL A 174 -0.02 -3.37 21.47
C VAL A 174 1.06 -2.45 20.92
N LEU A 175 0.71 -1.59 19.96
CA LEU A 175 1.67 -0.64 19.38
C LEU A 175 2.22 0.35 20.40
N LEU A 176 1.37 0.90 21.26
CA LEU A 176 1.81 1.80 22.32
C LEU A 176 2.79 1.09 23.28
N ASN A 177 2.47 -0.13 23.71
CA ASN A 177 3.36 -0.92 24.57
C ASN A 177 4.71 -1.17 23.90
N LEU A 178 4.73 -1.51 22.59
CA LEU A 178 5.98 -1.68 21.86
C LEU A 178 6.80 -0.38 21.76
N ILE A 179 6.14 0.74 21.52
CA ILE A 179 6.81 2.04 21.40
C ILE A 179 7.38 2.49 22.76
N THR A 180 6.67 2.20 23.84
CA THR A 180 7.01 2.67 25.20
C THR A 180 7.71 1.63 26.07
N ASP A 181 8.13 0.49 25.49
CA ASP A 181 8.72 -0.62 26.24
C ASP A 181 7.86 -0.98 27.47
N ASP A 182 6.60 -1.37 27.18
CA ASP A 182 5.57 -1.68 28.19
C ASP A 182 5.33 -0.55 29.21
N GLY A 183 5.45 0.70 28.77
CA GLY A 183 5.23 1.90 29.59
C GLY A 183 6.43 2.32 30.43
N SER A 184 7.62 1.77 30.18
CA SER A 184 8.85 2.14 30.88
C SER A 184 9.62 3.30 30.22
N ASP A 185 9.42 3.54 28.91
CA ASP A 185 10.10 4.56 28.11
C ASP A 185 9.14 5.32 27.20
N TYR A 186 8.91 6.59 27.49
CA TYR A 186 8.07 7.50 26.71
C TYR A 186 8.88 8.50 25.85
N GLU A 187 10.21 8.48 25.90
CA GLU A 187 11.03 9.52 25.26
C GLU A 187 10.74 9.66 23.76
N TRP A 188 10.60 8.52 23.06
CA TRP A 188 10.34 8.52 21.62
C TRP A 188 8.96 9.11 21.27
N ILE A 189 7.89 8.62 21.92
CA ILE A 189 6.53 9.05 21.59
C ILE A 189 6.23 10.47 22.09
N ASP A 190 6.89 10.93 23.17
CA ASP A 190 6.76 12.30 23.66
C ASP A 190 7.47 13.30 22.73
N SER A 191 8.57 12.90 22.10
CA SER A 191 9.27 13.71 21.10
C SER A 191 8.63 13.64 19.70
N HIS A 192 7.85 12.59 19.42
CA HIS A 192 7.13 12.34 18.17
C HIS A 192 5.67 11.97 18.46
N PRO A 193 4.88 12.89 19.04
CA PRO A 193 3.52 12.56 19.47
C PRO A 193 2.61 12.27 18.26
N PRO A 194 1.72 11.27 18.38
CA PRO A 194 0.72 11.03 17.36
C PRO A 194 -0.26 12.21 17.28
N GLN A 195 -0.79 12.45 16.08
CA GLN A 195 -1.70 13.56 15.84
C GLN A 195 -3.12 13.19 16.25
N THR A 196 -3.79 14.11 16.92
CA THR A 196 -5.20 13.98 17.29
C THR A 196 -6.12 14.88 16.48
N PHE A 197 -5.55 15.61 15.51
CA PHE A 197 -6.26 16.53 14.61
C PHE A 197 -7.19 17.50 15.32
N GLY A 198 -6.74 18.04 16.48
CA GLY A 198 -7.49 19.05 17.24
C GLY A 198 -8.42 18.49 18.32
N HIS A 199 -8.39 17.18 18.56
CA HIS A 199 -9.20 16.52 19.60
C HIS A 199 -8.33 16.08 20.78
N GLY A 200 -8.16 16.95 21.78
CA GLY A 200 -7.43 16.65 23.01
C GLY A 200 -5.92 16.40 22.83
N PHE A 201 -5.30 15.89 23.86
CA PHE A 201 -3.94 15.37 23.82
C PHE A 201 -3.98 13.86 23.60
N TRP A 202 -2.97 13.29 22.95
CA TRP A 202 -2.98 11.87 22.62
C TRP A 202 -3.07 10.94 23.85
N GLN A 203 -2.65 11.40 25.05
CA GLN A 203 -2.76 10.66 26.32
C GLN A 203 -4.15 10.75 26.96
N ASP A 204 -4.98 11.74 26.58
CA ASP A 204 -6.32 11.88 27.09
C ASP A 204 -7.26 10.88 26.45
N ASP A 205 -8.33 10.47 27.14
CA ASP A 205 -9.34 9.55 26.61
C ASP A 205 -9.94 10.05 25.28
N GLU A 206 -10.18 11.37 25.16
CA GLU A 206 -10.66 11.99 23.95
C GLU A 206 -9.62 11.90 22.83
N GLY A 207 -8.40 12.38 23.05
CA GLY A 207 -7.31 12.36 22.08
C GLY A 207 -6.95 10.95 21.63
N TRP A 208 -6.89 9.99 22.55
CA TRP A 208 -6.59 8.59 22.24
C TRP A 208 -7.58 7.97 21.24
N ASN A 209 -8.84 8.38 21.28
CA ASN A 209 -9.83 7.91 20.31
C ASN A 209 -9.53 8.36 18.88
N TYR A 210 -8.81 9.48 18.71
CA TYR A 210 -8.42 10.02 17.40
C TYR A 210 -7.04 9.56 16.93
N VAL A 211 -6.21 9.01 17.82
CA VAL A 211 -4.97 8.31 17.40
C VAL A 211 -5.33 7.11 16.56
N VAL A 212 -4.64 6.93 15.45
CA VAL A 212 -4.83 5.79 14.55
C VAL A 212 -3.68 4.80 14.63
N ASP A 213 -3.99 3.52 14.48
CA ASP A 213 -3.03 2.43 14.48
C ASP A 213 -1.92 2.60 13.43
N SER A 214 -2.27 3.11 12.27
CA SER A 214 -1.34 3.32 11.17
C SER A 214 -0.22 4.32 11.48
N GLU A 215 -0.54 5.38 12.25
CA GLU A 215 0.46 6.33 12.70
C GLU A 215 1.37 5.72 13.77
N LEU A 216 0.80 4.92 14.68
CA LEU A 216 1.59 4.19 15.66
C LEU A 216 2.50 3.12 15.01
N ILE A 217 2.05 2.45 13.94
CA ILE A 217 2.93 1.57 13.13
C ILE A 217 4.11 2.37 12.58
N PHE A 218 3.84 3.57 12.05
CA PHE A 218 4.89 4.42 11.51
C PHE A 218 5.89 4.84 12.60
N LEU A 219 5.40 5.29 13.75
CA LEU A 219 6.25 5.65 14.89
C LEU A 219 7.09 4.46 15.39
N TRP A 220 6.51 3.25 15.41
CA TRP A 220 7.21 2.03 15.78
C TRP A 220 8.32 1.68 14.77
N ILE A 221 8.05 1.74 13.48
CA ILE A 221 9.04 1.52 12.42
C ILE A 221 10.18 2.53 12.54
N MET A 222 9.87 3.83 12.68
CA MET A 222 10.88 4.88 12.78
C MET A 222 11.74 4.76 14.03
N LYS A 223 11.15 4.33 15.17
CA LYS A 223 11.92 4.02 16.39
C LYS A 223 12.95 2.92 16.12
N ASN A 224 12.54 1.83 15.44
CA ASN A 224 13.46 0.74 15.11
C ASN A 224 14.52 1.14 14.08
N ILE A 225 14.20 1.98 13.10
CA ILE A 225 15.20 2.53 12.16
C ILE A 225 16.26 3.33 12.93
N ARG A 226 15.85 4.19 13.86
CA ARG A 226 16.78 4.92 14.76
C ARG A 226 17.65 3.96 15.55
N ASP A 227 17.07 2.92 16.15
CA ASP A 227 17.75 1.97 17.03
C ASP A 227 18.73 1.08 16.24
N GLU A 228 18.50 0.88 14.94
CA GLU A 228 19.39 0.19 14.00
C GLU A 228 20.37 1.15 13.27
N ASN A 229 20.67 2.30 13.85
CA ASN A 229 21.59 3.32 13.33
C ASN A 229 21.22 3.81 11.92
N ASP A 230 19.94 4.09 11.72
CA ASP A 230 19.34 4.59 10.49
C ASP A 230 19.42 3.59 9.29
N ASP A 231 19.71 2.32 9.56
CA ASP A 231 19.58 1.24 8.58
C ASP A 231 18.09 0.88 8.41
N ILE A 232 17.55 1.31 7.28
CA ILE A 232 16.11 1.19 7.00
C ILE A 232 15.67 -0.26 6.91
N PHE A 233 16.45 -1.09 6.21
CA PHE A 233 16.10 -2.50 6.04
C PHE A 233 16.14 -3.25 7.37
N ARG A 234 17.16 -3.04 8.19
CA ARG A 234 17.25 -3.62 9.53
C ARG A 234 16.17 -3.10 10.47
N GLY A 235 15.88 -1.80 10.41
CA GLY A 235 14.81 -1.21 11.19
C GLY A 235 13.43 -1.79 10.83
N LEU A 236 13.13 -1.94 9.54
CA LEU A 236 11.93 -2.63 9.07
C LEU A 236 11.90 -4.09 9.51
N LEU A 237 13.03 -4.80 9.38
CA LEU A 237 13.16 -6.18 9.82
C LEU A 237 12.88 -6.34 11.31
N ALA A 238 13.49 -5.51 12.15
CA ALA A 238 13.29 -5.52 13.59
C ALA A 238 11.84 -5.18 13.97
N ALA A 239 11.30 -4.09 13.42
CA ALA A 239 9.94 -3.64 13.71
C ALA A 239 8.89 -4.67 13.34
N LEU A 240 8.97 -5.23 12.10
CA LEU A 240 7.98 -6.17 11.60
C LEU A 240 8.12 -7.55 12.24
N SER A 241 9.33 -7.98 12.64
CA SER A 241 9.55 -9.23 13.37
C SER A 241 8.78 -9.25 14.69
N VAL A 242 8.87 -8.17 15.45
CA VAL A 242 8.15 -8.04 16.72
C VAL A 242 6.65 -7.93 16.47
N LEU A 243 6.24 -7.09 15.51
CA LEU A 243 4.83 -6.87 15.21
C LEU A 243 4.12 -8.13 14.70
N GLU A 244 4.79 -8.96 13.89
CA GLU A 244 4.24 -10.25 13.45
C GLU A 244 4.07 -11.24 14.59
N LYS A 245 4.96 -11.21 15.56
CA LYS A 245 4.90 -12.07 16.75
C LYS A 245 3.80 -11.63 17.71
N GLU A 246 3.72 -10.33 18.02
CA GLU A 246 2.79 -9.80 19.01
C GLU A 246 1.36 -9.61 18.45
N HIS A 247 1.23 -9.43 17.12
CA HIS A 247 -0.06 -9.24 16.46
C HIS A 247 -0.19 -10.11 15.19
N GLN A 248 -0.10 -11.41 15.35
CA GLN A 248 -0.04 -12.41 14.26
C GLN A 248 -1.22 -12.35 13.29
N TYR A 249 -2.43 -12.03 13.76
CA TYR A 249 -3.64 -12.00 12.93
C TYR A 249 -4.02 -10.62 12.43
N GLY A 250 -3.20 -9.62 12.69
CA GLY A 250 -3.40 -8.27 12.17
C GLY A 250 -3.23 -8.22 10.66
N LYS A 251 -3.98 -7.33 10.02
CA LYS A 251 -3.82 -7.06 8.59
C LYS A 251 -2.83 -5.91 8.45
N LYS A 252 -1.73 -6.16 7.75
CA LYS A 252 -0.63 -5.20 7.60
C LYS A 252 -0.20 -5.11 6.14
N ASN A 253 -0.93 -4.34 5.33
CA ASN A 253 -0.46 -3.91 4.02
C ASN A 253 0.14 -2.52 4.17
N ILE A 254 1.43 -2.42 4.03
CA ILE A 254 2.20 -1.22 4.31
C ILE A 254 2.95 -0.83 3.03
N ILE A 255 2.87 0.45 2.66
CA ILE A 255 3.82 1.08 1.76
C ILE A 255 4.58 2.11 2.59
N PHE A 256 5.89 1.94 2.66
CA PHE A 256 6.81 2.85 3.32
C PHE A 256 7.80 3.38 2.29
N SER A 257 8.20 4.65 2.40
CA SER A 257 9.27 5.22 1.58
C SER A 257 10.17 6.11 2.42
N ASP A 258 11.44 6.09 2.10
CA ASP A 258 12.48 6.97 2.65
C ASP A 258 12.86 8.11 1.67
N GLY A 259 12.08 8.25 0.58
CA GLY A 259 12.34 9.21 -0.50
C GLY A 259 13.36 8.72 -1.54
N SER A 260 13.98 7.57 -1.33
CA SER A 260 14.86 6.92 -2.32
C SER A 260 14.28 5.63 -2.86
N ASP A 261 13.63 4.86 -2.01
CA ASP A 261 13.09 3.55 -2.30
C ASP A 261 11.64 3.43 -1.78
N ILE A 262 10.90 2.46 -2.31
CA ILE A 262 9.58 2.06 -1.84
C ILE A 262 9.68 0.65 -1.25
N TYR A 263 9.18 0.49 -0.04
CA TYR A 263 9.11 -0.77 0.69
C TYR A 263 7.64 -1.17 0.82
N ALA A 264 7.21 -2.18 0.08
CA ALA A 264 5.84 -2.66 0.05
C ALA A 264 5.74 -4.01 0.78
N TYR A 265 5.11 -4.02 1.94
CA TYR A 265 4.95 -5.21 2.78
C TYR A 265 3.48 -5.62 2.85
N ARG A 266 3.22 -6.91 2.67
CA ARG A 266 1.90 -7.49 2.83
C ARG A 266 1.91 -8.62 3.86
N SER A 267 1.10 -8.48 4.92
CA SER A 267 0.83 -9.55 5.87
C SER A 267 -0.66 -9.62 6.17
N THR A 268 -1.34 -10.46 5.44
CA THR A 268 -2.75 -10.79 5.64
C THR A 268 -3.09 -12.11 4.96
N LEU A 269 -3.94 -12.91 5.61
CA LEU A 269 -4.54 -14.10 5.00
C LEU A 269 -5.86 -13.78 4.27
N SER A 270 -6.30 -12.52 4.31
CA SER A 270 -7.49 -12.07 3.58
C SER A 270 -7.21 -12.02 2.08
N THR A 271 -8.09 -12.63 1.29
CA THR A 271 -8.06 -12.54 -0.18
C THR A 271 -8.78 -11.31 -0.73
N THR A 272 -9.23 -10.41 0.15
CA THR A 272 -9.95 -9.18 -0.23
C THR A 272 -9.11 -7.92 -0.03
N ILE A 273 -7.90 -8.07 0.50
CA ILE A 273 -6.96 -6.97 0.76
C ILE A 273 -5.64 -7.39 0.12
N ASP A 274 -5.53 -7.13 -1.17
CA ASP A 274 -4.36 -7.49 -1.95
C ASP A 274 -3.43 -6.27 -2.12
N LEU A 275 -2.20 -6.56 -2.51
CA LEU A 275 -1.20 -5.60 -2.91
C LEU A 275 -0.41 -6.21 -4.06
N PHE A 276 -0.20 -5.43 -5.11
CA PHE A 276 0.52 -5.86 -6.31
C PHE A 276 1.64 -4.86 -6.59
N TYR A 277 2.71 -5.34 -7.23
CA TYR A 277 3.70 -4.46 -7.83
C TYR A 277 3.79 -4.70 -9.33
N SER A 278 4.27 -3.69 -10.06
CA SER A 278 4.61 -3.78 -11.48
C SER A 278 6.09 -3.45 -11.67
N ASP A 279 6.74 -4.23 -12.53
CA ASP A 279 8.12 -4.00 -12.98
C ASP A 279 8.19 -3.03 -14.18
N GLY A 280 7.06 -2.42 -14.56
CA GLY A 280 6.96 -1.49 -15.68
C GLY A 280 6.90 -2.16 -17.05
N SER A 281 7.14 -3.47 -17.14
CA SER A 281 7.08 -4.18 -18.41
C SER A 281 5.63 -4.44 -18.86
N PHE A 282 5.41 -4.52 -20.17
CA PHE A 282 4.12 -4.85 -20.76
C PHE A 282 3.93 -6.35 -20.99
N VAL A 283 2.70 -6.84 -20.80
CA VAL A 283 2.30 -8.22 -21.15
C VAL A 283 2.60 -8.52 -22.62
N ASN A 284 2.38 -7.55 -23.51
CA ASN A 284 2.79 -7.65 -24.90
C ASN A 284 4.14 -6.93 -25.10
N PRO A 285 5.25 -7.65 -25.29
CA PRO A 285 6.56 -7.05 -25.47
C PRO A 285 6.70 -6.20 -26.74
N GLU A 286 5.77 -6.27 -27.70
CA GLU A 286 5.76 -5.38 -28.89
C GLU A 286 5.33 -3.95 -28.52
N LEU A 287 4.69 -3.74 -27.38
CA LEU A 287 4.32 -2.42 -26.87
C LEU A 287 5.48 -1.71 -26.17
N ASN A 288 6.64 -2.34 -26.13
CA ASN A 288 7.77 -2.02 -25.28
C ASN A 288 8.31 -0.59 -25.48
N PRO A 289 7.95 0.38 -24.64
CA PRO A 289 8.91 1.39 -24.22
C PRO A 289 9.83 0.76 -23.16
N PRO A 290 11.08 1.23 -23.00
CA PRO A 290 11.92 0.80 -21.90
C PRO A 290 11.21 1.07 -20.57
N ASP A 291 11.48 0.22 -19.57
CA ASP A 291 10.97 0.36 -18.20
C ASP A 291 11.37 1.72 -17.62
N TYR A 292 10.40 2.55 -17.27
CA TYR A 292 10.66 3.89 -16.75
C TYR A 292 10.31 4.06 -15.29
N HIS A 293 9.46 3.15 -14.77
CA HIS A 293 8.98 3.22 -13.40
C HIS A 293 8.57 1.84 -12.89
N TYR A 294 8.53 1.71 -11.59
CA TYR A 294 7.88 0.63 -10.87
C TYR A 294 6.70 1.17 -10.08
N SER A 295 5.64 0.40 -9.96
CA SER A 295 4.44 0.80 -9.22
C SER A 295 3.97 -0.26 -8.24
N VAL A 296 3.26 0.18 -7.19
CA VAL A 296 2.56 -0.67 -6.21
C VAL A 296 1.12 -0.22 -6.12
N MET A 297 0.17 -1.15 -6.22
CA MET A 297 -1.26 -0.85 -6.10
C MET A 297 -2.02 -1.94 -5.34
N SER A 298 -3.04 -1.53 -4.58
CA SER A 298 -4.01 -2.47 -3.97
C SER A 298 -4.90 -3.12 -5.02
N THR A 299 -5.23 -2.42 -6.10
CA THR A 299 -6.04 -2.91 -7.21
C THR A 299 -5.51 -2.32 -8.50
N PRO A 300 -4.79 -3.11 -9.30
CA PRO A 300 -4.26 -2.65 -10.58
C PRO A 300 -5.36 -2.27 -11.58
N PRO A 301 -5.08 -1.35 -12.52
CA PRO A 301 -5.95 -1.07 -13.66
C PRO A 301 -6.22 -2.33 -14.47
N GLN A 302 -7.42 -2.41 -15.06
CA GLN A 302 -7.80 -3.53 -15.92
C GLN A 302 -7.82 -3.15 -17.40
N ASP A 303 -7.85 -1.85 -17.69
CA ASP A 303 -7.96 -1.27 -19.03
C ASP A 303 -6.83 -0.26 -19.27
N GLY A 304 -6.68 0.20 -20.50
CA GLY A 304 -5.68 1.17 -20.92
C GLY A 304 -4.26 0.61 -21.01
N LEU A 305 -3.26 1.48 -21.05
CA LEU A 305 -1.84 1.09 -21.06
C LEU A 305 -1.41 0.52 -19.70
N ALA A 306 -1.84 1.12 -18.61
CA ALA A 306 -1.53 0.64 -17.26
C ALA A 306 -2.14 -0.75 -16.99
N GLY A 307 -3.29 -1.07 -17.60
CA GLY A 307 -3.89 -2.41 -17.55
C GLY A 307 -3.13 -3.46 -18.36
N GLN A 308 -2.20 -3.05 -19.22
CA GLN A 308 -1.34 -3.93 -19.99
C GLN A 308 0.05 -4.15 -19.37
N LEU A 309 0.34 -3.49 -18.25
CA LEU A 309 1.55 -3.78 -17.46
C LEU A 309 1.47 -5.17 -16.81
N ASN A 310 2.63 -5.78 -16.62
CA ASN A 310 2.73 -6.96 -15.78
C ASN A 310 2.55 -6.56 -14.32
N TRP A 311 1.56 -7.14 -13.65
CA TRP A 311 1.29 -6.95 -12.24
C TRP A 311 1.48 -8.26 -11.49
N TYR A 312 2.33 -8.25 -10.47
CA TYR A 312 2.70 -9.40 -9.67
C TYR A 312 2.12 -9.24 -8.26
N PRO A 313 1.47 -10.28 -7.70
CA PRO A 313 0.96 -10.20 -6.35
C PRO A 313 2.10 -10.16 -5.33
N ILE A 314 1.98 -9.30 -4.31
CA ILE A 314 2.80 -9.39 -3.10
C ILE A 314 2.12 -10.39 -2.18
N ASP A 315 2.76 -11.52 -1.93
CA ASP A 315 2.20 -12.61 -1.14
C ASP A 315 2.16 -12.29 0.37
N HIS A 316 1.47 -13.14 1.13
CA HIS A 316 1.44 -13.04 2.58
C HIS A 316 2.85 -13.14 3.16
N ARG A 317 3.25 -12.16 3.99
CA ARG A 317 4.59 -12.05 4.58
C ARG A 317 5.70 -11.90 3.53
N MET A 318 5.42 -11.15 2.50
CA MET A 318 6.41 -10.76 1.51
C MET A 318 6.67 -9.26 1.61
N LEU A 319 7.94 -8.88 1.54
CA LEU A 319 8.41 -7.51 1.35
C LEU A 319 8.98 -7.38 -0.06
N ALA A 320 8.42 -6.48 -0.85
CA ALA A 320 8.98 -6.04 -2.12
C ALA A 320 9.64 -4.67 -1.92
N VAL A 321 10.90 -4.55 -2.31
CA VAL A 321 11.66 -3.29 -2.28
C VAL A 321 11.85 -2.83 -3.72
N LEU A 322 11.23 -1.70 -4.07
CA LEU A 322 11.34 -1.07 -5.37
C LEU A 322 12.35 0.07 -5.25
N SER A 323 13.46 -0.06 -5.95
CA SER A 323 14.56 0.90 -5.94
C SER A 323 14.98 1.27 -7.36
N LYS A 324 15.83 2.27 -7.48
CA LYS A 324 16.44 2.64 -8.77
C LYS A 324 17.35 1.55 -9.36
N ASP A 325 17.74 0.55 -8.55
CA ASP A 325 18.59 -0.57 -8.96
C ASP A 325 17.79 -1.83 -9.33
N GLY A 326 16.46 -1.78 -9.19
CA GLY A 326 15.58 -2.91 -9.49
C GLY A 326 14.62 -3.23 -8.35
N ILE A 327 13.90 -4.35 -8.51
CA ILE A 327 12.96 -4.88 -7.51
C ILE A 327 13.63 -6.05 -6.79
N GLN A 328 13.56 -6.04 -5.45
CA GLN A 328 14.02 -7.14 -4.61
C GLN A 328 12.86 -7.69 -3.80
N GLU A 329 12.67 -8.99 -3.81
CA GLU A 329 11.62 -9.69 -3.07
C GLU A 329 12.21 -10.48 -1.90
N TYR A 330 11.54 -10.39 -0.75
CA TYR A 330 11.88 -11.12 0.45
C TYR A 330 10.65 -11.92 0.90
N GLU A 331 10.62 -13.19 0.51
CA GLU A 331 9.55 -14.12 0.90
C GLU A 331 9.68 -14.51 2.38
N ASN A 332 8.53 -14.79 3.02
CA ASN A 332 8.46 -15.14 4.45
C ASN A 332 9.16 -14.10 5.36
N PHE A 333 9.17 -12.84 4.94
CA PHE A 333 9.70 -11.74 5.74
C PHE A 333 8.84 -11.54 7.01
N PRO A 334 9.41 -11.32 8.18
CA PRO A 334 10.84 -11.16 8.46
C PRO A 334 11.60 -12.46 8.79
N ASP A 335 10.91 -13.60 8.94
CA ASP A 335 11.48 -14.82 9.55
C ASP A 335 12.63 -15.43 8.73
N HIS A 336 12.51 -15.39 7.40
CA HIS A 336 13.54 -15.98 6.54
C HIS A 336 14.88 -15.24 6.63
N VAL A 337 14.84 -13.92 6.81
CA VAL A 337 16.05 -13.09 6.90
C VAL A 337 16.77 -13.29 8.23
N ILE A 338 16.01 -13.51 9.32
CA ILE A 338 16.59 -13.75 10.66
C ILE A 338 17.36 -15.09 10.71
N ASN A 339 16.90 -16.09 9.96
CA ASN A 339 17.48 -17.43 9.97
C ASN A 339 18.60 -17.64 8.94
N SER A 340 18.79 -16.69 8.02
CA SER A 340 19.87 -16.71 7.04
C SER A 340 21.00 -15.77 7.50
N ASP A 341 22.02 -16.32 8.15
CA ASP A 341 23.29 -15.60 8.45
C ASP A 341 24.09 -15.29 7.16
N ASP A 342 23.58 -15.67 6.01
CA ASP A 342 24.15 -15.41 4.69
C ASP A 342 23.11 -14.75 3.77
N GLY A 343 23.45 -13.54 3.33
CA GLY A 343 22.62 -12.72 2.44
C GLY A 343 22.41 -13.34 1.06
N ASP A 344 21.46 -14.25 0.93
CA ASP A 344 20.94 -14.70 -0.35
C ASP A 344 19.86 -13.70 -0.83
N ARG A 345 20.34 -12.57 -1.34
CA ARG A 345 19.51 -11.62 -2.10
C ARG A 345 19.25 -12.22 -3.47
N LYS A 346 18.05 -12.70 -3.72
CA LYS A 346 17.62 -13.00 -5.08
C LYS A 346 17.23 -11.69 -5.76
N SER A 347 18.12 -11.14 -6.58
CA SER A 347 17.74 -10.09 -7.52
C SER A 347 16.94 -10.72 -8.65
N VAL A 348 15.70 -10.28 -8.85
CA VAL A 348 14.95 -10.53 -10.07
C VAL A 348 15.39 -9.44 -11.05
N VAL A 349 16.05 -9.88 -12.13
CA VAL A 349 16.49 -9.02 -13.25
C VAL A 349 15.36 -8.96 -14.27
#